data_be8c8b4b4775a80a294a2c3529f173b5
#
_entry.id   be8c8b4b4775a80a294a2c3529f173b5
#
_cell.length_a   1.000
_cell.length_b   1.000
_cell.length_c   1.000
_cell.angle_alpha   90.00
_cell.angle_beta   90.00
_cell.angle_gamma   90.00
#
_symmetry.space_group_name_H-M   'P 1'
#
loop_
_entity.id
_entity.type
_entity.pdbx_description
1 polymer ?
#
loop_
_entity_poly.entity_id
_entity_poly.type
_entity_poly.pdbx_seq_one_letter_code
_entity_poly.pdbx_strand_id
1 'polypeptide(L)'
;MLASFGCLDLACIRKVNGTDIKAYENSLNIAFQPAADNTFTNDVRPFITTGAFANVPIIIGTNSEEGRFYAAQDGLDDPATNQTIAQVIATLFPNNVTLQMQIIGLYLPLLSTLYRATAAVYTDAFFLCPAASLVSALADNGYNIWRYYYRGVYPDLQLFPDAGAYHASDIAQVWGTYPSLNTIALSTVEQAAVSRYMQTTWANFAKDPTAGPGWPQWPKVGNLLGLDSLLDMPTTGILADIGGQNPMGMVLNSSAEIDAICPLMSGATSPLGI
;
A
#
# COMPACT_ATOMS: atom_id res chain seq x y z
N MET A 1 -2.82 15.59 -24.69
CA MET A 1 -4.28 15.60 -24.46
C MET A 1 -5.00 16.72 -25.19
N LEU A 2 -4.73 18.03 -24.96
CA LEU A 2 -5.49 19.10 -25.65
C LEU A 2 -5.53 18.93 -27.18
N ALA A 3 -4.35 18.74 -27.80
CA ALA A 3 -4.23 18.56 -29.26
C ALA A 3 -5.00 17.33 -29.78
N SER A 4 -5.07 16.25 -28.99
CA SER A 4 -5.78 15.02 -29.39
C SER A 4 -7.30 15.21 -29.49
N PHE A 5 -7.84 16.22 -28.81
CA PHE A 5 -9.25 16.61 -28.88
C PHE A 5 -9.50 17.89 -29.70
N GLY A 6 -8.45 18.39 -30.39
CA GLY A 6 -8.56 19.65 -31.15
C GLY A 6 -8.77 20.88 -30.26
N CYS A 7 -8.41 20.80 -28.99
CA CYS A 7 -8.56 21.87 -28.03
C CYS A 7 -7.29 22.70 -27.92
N LEU A 8 -7.44 24.03 -27.74
CA LEU A 8 -6.35 24.95 -27.50
C LEU A 8 -6.20 25.31 -26.03
N ASP A 9 -7.25 25.11 -25.22
CA ASP A 9 -7.28 25.51 -23.83
C ASP A 9 -8.13 24.56 -22.95
N LEU A 10 -8.15 24.81 -21.64
CA LEU A 10 -8.94 24.04 -20.65
C LEU A 10 -10.45 24.29 -20.81
N ALA A 11 -10.88 25.45 -21.31
CA ALA A 11 -12.30 25.72 -21.51
C ALA A 11 -12.89 24.83 -22.61
N CYS A 12 -12.10 24.53 -23.62
CA CYS A 12 -12.44 23.58 -24.67
C CYS A 12 -12.49 22.15 -24.11
N ILE A 13 -11.44 21.67 -23.41
CA ILE A 13 -11.37 20.27 -22.94
C ILE A 13 -12.46 19.96 -21.91
N ARG A 14 -12.92 20.93 -21.13
CA ARG A 14 -14.05 20.77 -20.21
C ARG A 14 -15.38 20.46 -20.89
N LYS A 15 -15.48 20.65 -22.19
CA LYS A 15 -16.67 20.33 -23.00
C LYS A 15 -16.58 18.95 -23.65
N VAL A 16 -15.41 18.31 -23.59
CA VAL A 16 -15.22 16.95 -24.10
C VAL A 16 -15.91 15.96 -23.17
N ASN A 17 -16.56 14.96 -23.76
CA ASN A 17 -17.22 13.92 -22.97
C ASN A 17 -16.18 13.16 -22.10
N GLY A 18 -16.51 12.94 -20.83
CA GLY A 18 -15.62 12.22 -19.91
C GLY A 18 -15.28 10.81 -20.38
N THR A 19 -16.19 10.14 -21.10
CA THR A 19 -15.94 8.82 -21.71
C THR A 19 -14.80 8.87 -22.73
N ASP A 20 -14.74 9.94 -23.53
CA ASP A 20 -13.71 10.10 -24.55
C ASP A 20 -12.35 10.41 -23.91
N ILE A 21 -12.35 11.21 -22.84
CA ILE A 21 -11.14 11.46 -22.05
C ILE A 21 -10.62 10.14 -21.42
N LYS A 22 -11.53 9.33 -20.87
CA LYS A 22 -11.17 8.02 -20.30
C LYS A 22 -10.67 7.04 -21.37
N ALA A 23 -11.28 7.02 -22.55
CA ALA A 23 -10.79 6.21 -23.66
C ALA A 23 -9.39 6.64 -24.13
N TYR A 24 -9.12 7.95 -24.16
CA TYR A 24 -7.80 8.48 -24.46
C TYR A 24 -6.76 8.06 -23.39
N GLU A 25 -7.08 8.19 -22.10
CA GLU A 25 -6.23 7.74 -21.00
C GLU A 25 -5.85 6.26 -21.17
N ASN A 26 -6.86 5.41 -21.38
CA ASN A 26 -6.68 3.97 -21.57
C ASN A 26 -5.82 3.66 -22.81
N SER A 27 -6.00 4.40 -23.92
CA SER A 27 -5.24 4.16 -25.16
C SER A 27 -3.75 4.44 -25.04
N LEU A 28 -3.36 5.28 -24.09
CA LEU A 28 -1.96 5.62 -23.80
C LEU A 28 -1.39 4.88 -22.60
N ASN A 29 -2.20 4.07 -21.94
CA ASN A 29 -1.84 3.43 -20.66
C ASN A 29 -1.30 4.44 -19.63
N ILE A 30 -1.95 5.61 -19.51
CA ILE A 30 -1.61 6.64 -18.55
C ILE A 30 -2.70 6.76 -17.50
N ALA A 31 -2.33 7.24 -16.30
CA ALA A 31 -3.27 7.62 -15.27
C ALA A 31 -3.08 9.10 -14.91
N PHE A 32 -4.19 9.83 -14.76
CA PHE A 32 -4.15 11.19 -14.25
C PHE A 32 -3.89 11.16 -12.74
N GLN A 33 -2.66 11.43 -12.35
CA GLN A 33 -2.26 11.52 -10.94
C GLN A 33 -2.37 12.96 -10.46
N PRO A 34 -2.63 13.18 -9.15
CA PRO A 34 -2.47 14.48 -8.54
C PRO A 34 -1.06 15.01 -8.77
N ALA A 35 -0.93 16.21 -9.29
CA ALA A 35 0.35 16.85 -9.57
C ALA A 35 0.64 17.95 -8.55
N ALA A 36 1.83 17.95 -7.99
CA ALA A 36 2.31 19.02 -7.13
C ALA A 36 2.68 20.25 -7.99
N ASP A 37 1.69 21.10 -8.25
CA ASP A 37 1.82 22.30 -9.08
C ASP A 37 1.97 23.61 -8.29
N ASN A 38 2.00 23.51 -6.95
CA ASN A 38 2.02 24.63 -5.99
C ASN A 38 0.84 25.60 -6.11
N THR A 39 -0.20 25.24 -6.85
CA THR A 39 -1.40 26.07 -7.05
C THR A 39 -2.57 25.47 -6.29
N PHE A 40 -2.89 24.21 -6.56
CA PHE A 40 -4.00 23.49 -5.94
C PHE A 40 -3.51 22.33 -5.06
N THR A 41 -2.45 21.65 -5.50
CA THR A 41 -1.82 20.57 -4.75
C THR A 41 -0.34 20.88 -4.59
N ASN A 42 0.10 20.98 -3.35
CA ASN A 42 1.51 21.09 -3.01
C ASN A 42 2.13 19.69 -2.90
N ASP A 43 3.46 19.61 -2.86
CA ASP A 43 4.12 18.40 -2.40
C ASP A 43 3.63 18.08 -0.98
N VAL A 44 3.02 16.93 -0.79
CA VAL A 44 2.42 16.55 0.50
C VAL A 44 3.45 16.10 1.54
N ARG A 45 4.66 15.72 1.12
CA ARG A 45 5.72 15.23 2.01
C ARG A 45 6.12 16.22 3.11
N PRO A 46 6.35 17.52 2.83
CA PRO A 46 6.60 18.51 3.89
C PRO A 46 5.45 18.64 4.88
N PHE A 47 4.20 18.47 4.42
CA PHE A 47 3.04 18.55 5.30
C PHE A 47 2.94 17.34 6.23
N ILE A 48 3.32 16.15 5.75
CA ILE A 48 3.41 14.93 6.56
C ILE A 48 4.43 15.14 7.68
N THR A 49 5.62 15.61 7.35
CA THR A 49 6.71 15.80 8.33
C THR A 49 6.48 16.96 9.30
N THR A 50 5.67 17.93 8.93
CA THR A 50 5.34 19.10 9.79
C THR A 50 3.98 18.98 10.49
N GLY A 51 3.21 17.92 10.20
CA GLY A 51 1.88 17.74 10.76
C GLY A 51 0.86 18.77 10.33
N ALA A 52 1.02 19.40 9.16
CA ALA A 52 0.14 20.47 8.67
C ALA A 52 -1.13 19.90 7.99
N PHE A 53 -1.76 18.90 8.59
CA PHE A 53 -3.03 18.33 8.17
C PHE A 53 -4.16 18.61 9.15
N ALA A 54 -5.40 18.36 8.72
CA ALA A 54 -6.51 18.31 9.66
C ALA A 54 -6.26 17.21 10.72
N ASN A 55 -6.33 17.60 12.00
CA ASN A 55 -6.08 16.67 13.10
C ASN A 55 -7.31 15.78 13.32
N VAL A 56 -7.37 14.70 12.56
CA VAL A 56 -8.41 13.66 12.64
C VAL A 56 -7.77 12.32 12.97
N PRO A 57 -8.46 11.44 13.72
CA PRO A 57 -8.01 10.06 13.94
C PRO A 57 -7.95 9.27 12.63
N ILE A 58 -6.94 8.41 12.46
CA ILE A 58 -6.67 7.70 11.21
C ILE A 58 -6.45 6.22 11.48
N ILE A 59 -7.09 5.34 10.70
CA ILE A 59 -6.65 3.94 10.49
C ILE A 59 -5.92 3.87 9.17
N ILE A 60 -4.72 3.30 9.17
CA ILE A 60 -3.93 3.07 7.96
C ILE A 60 -3.43 1.63 7.93
N GLY A 61 -3.33 1.02 6.77
CA GLY A 61 -2.81 -0.32 6.65
C GLY A 61 -2.40 -0.70 5.24
N THR A 62 -1.84 -1.89 5.14
CA THR A 62 -1.38 -2.50 3.89
C THR A 62 -1.71 -3.98 3.89
N ASN A 63 -1.80 -4.55 2.69
CA ASN A 63 -1.90 -5.99 2.50
C ASN A 63 -0.51 -6.63 2.41
N SER A 64 -0.38 -7.89 2.79
CA SER A 64 0.94 -8.55 2.82
C SER A 64 1.56 -8.80 1.45
N GLU A 65 0.74 -8.87 0.42
CA GLU A 65 1.18 -9.15 -0.96
C GLU A 65 0.65 -8.12 -1.97
N GLU A 66 0.63 -6.84 -1.61
CA GLU A 66 0.16 -5.73 -2.46
C GLU A 66 0.71 -5.83 -3.90
N GLY A 67 2.00 -6.08 -4.02
CA GLY A 67 2.72 -6.08 -5.30
C GLY A 67 2.39 -7.24 -6.22
N ARG A 68 1.70 -8.28 -5.76
CA ARG A 68 1.36 -9.42 -6.62
C ARG A 68 0.41 -9.03 -7.75
N PHE A 69 -0.51 -8.13 -7.49
CA PHE A 69 -1.39 -7.58 -8.52
C PHE A 69 -0.59 -6.87 -9.62
N TYR A 70 0.36 -6.04 -9.26
CA TYR A 70 1.18 -5.28 -10.22
C TYR A 70 2.15 -6.18 -10.97
N ALA A 71 2.81 -7.11 -10.28
CA ALA A 71 3.71 -8.06 -10.93
C ALA A 71 2.98 -8.97 -11.93
N ALA A 72 1.74 -9.38 -11.63
CA ALA A 72 0.90 -10.10 -12.58
C ALA A 72 0.46 -9.21 -13.76
N GLN A 73 0.09 -7.96 -13.49
CA GLN A 73 -0.27 -7.00 -14.54
C GLN A 73 0.89 -6.73 -15.51
N ASP A 74 2.14 -6.75 -15.00
CA ASP A 74 3.36 -6.62 -15.81
C ASP A 74 3.74 -7.92 -16.53
N GLY A 75 2.94 -9.00 -16.38
CA GLY A 75 3.17 -10.30 -17.04
C GLY A 75 4.37 -11.07 -16.47
N LEU A 76 4.76 -10.80 -15.22
CA LEU A 76 5.91 -11.46 -14.60
C LEU A 76 5.58 -12.86 -14.05
N ASP A 77 4.30 -13.20 -13.99
CA ASP A 77 3.78 -14.54 -13.69
C ASP A 77 3.74 -15.47 -14.92
N ASP A 78 3.91 -14.93 -16.13
CA ASP A 78 3.99 -15.71 -17.36
C ASP A 78 5.34 -16.43 -17.44
N PRO A 79 5.37 -17.77 -17.52
CA PRO A 79 6.60 -18.53 -17.71
C PRO A 79 7.36 -18.19 -19.00
N ALA A 80 6.70 -17.58 -19.98
CA ALA A 80 7.31 -17.17 -21.24
C ALA A 80 7.98 -15.78 -21.16
N THR A 81 7.89 -15.09 -20.01
CA THR A 81 8.54 -13.80 -19.86
C THR A 81 10.06 -13.91 -20.01
N ASN A 82 10.63 -13.00 -20.80
CA ASN A 82 12.09 -12.88 -20.97
C ASN A 82 12.70 -11.83 -20.03
N GLN A 83 11.91 -11.24 -19.13
CA GLN A 83 12.40 -10.25 -18.19
C GLN A 83 13.23 -10.91 -17.09
N THR A 84 14.20 -10.17 -16.58
CA THR A 84 14.98 -10.52 -15.41
C THR A 84 14.69 -9.58 -14.25
N ILE A 85 14.90 -10.03 -13.02
CA ILE A 85 14.72 -9.17 -11.84
C ILE A 85 15.60 -7.92 -11.93
N ALA A 86 16.82 -8.02 -12.50
CA ALA A 86 17.71 -6.87 -12.66
C ALA A 86 17.10 -5.81 -13.59
N GLN A 87 16.45 -6.21 -14.68
CA GLN A 87 15.78 -5.29 -15.60
C GLN A 87 14.60 -4.60 -14.93
N VAL A 88 13.76 -5.35 -14.20
CA VAL A 88 12.62 -4.78 -13.48
C VAL A 88 13.10 -3.80 -12.41
N ILE A 89 14.07 -4.19 -11.58
CA ILE A 89 14.60 -3.33 -10.52
C ILE A 89 15.30 -2.08 -11.10
N ALA A 90 16.00 -2.20 -12.23
CA ALA A 90 16.60 -1.05 -12.91
C ALA A 90 15.54 -0.05 -13.42
N THR A 91 14.38 -0.55 -13.84
CA THR A 91 13.23 0.30 -14.24
C THR A 91 12.62 1.01 -13.05
N LEU A 92 12.48 0.31 -11.92
CA LEU A 92 11.90 0.88 -10.70
C LEU A 92 12.80 1.91 -9.99
N PHE A 93 14.11 1.70 -10.06
CA PHE A 93 15.11 2.54 -9.37
C PHE A 93 16.23 3.01 -10.32
N PRO A 94 15.93 3.73 -11.41
CA PRO A 94 16.85 3.93 -12.54
C PRO A 94 18.14 4.66 -12.18
N ASN A 95 18.13 5.47 -11.12
CA ASN A 95 19.25 6.35 -10.77
C ASN A 95 20.02 5.86 -9.52
N ASN A 96 19.74 4.66 -9.00
CA ASN A 96 20.36 4.17 -7.78
C ASN A 96 20.87 2.73 -7.92
N VAL A 97 22.02 2.58 -8.61
CA VAL A 97 22.63 1.26 -8.87
C VAL A 97 22.97 0.52 -7.57
N THR A 98 23.41 1.23 -6.54
CA THR A 98 23.70 0.62 -5.23
C THR A 98 22.47 -0.01 -4.61
N LEU A 99 21.36 0.70 -4.59
CA LEU A 99 20.08 0.18 -4.10
C LEU A 99 19.59 -1.01 -4.96
N GLN A 100 19.73 -0.92 -6.30
CA GLN A 100 19.39 -2.04 -7.20
C GLN A 100 20.12 -3.31 -6.79
N MET A 101 21.43 -3.23 -6.58
CA MET A 101 22.25 -4.39 -6.19
C MET A 101 21.86 -4.93 -4.82
N GLN A 102 21.56 -4.08 -3.84
CA GLN A 102 21.11 -4.48 -2.51
C GLN A 102 19.77 -5.19 -2.57
N ILE A 103 18.80 -4.66 -3.31
CA ILE A 103 17.48 -5.28 -3.51
C ILE A 103 17.63 -6.65 -4.17
N ILE A 104 18.36 -6.74 -5.28
CA ILE A 104 18.58 -8.02 -5.98
C ILE A 104 19.23 -9.04 -5.06
N GLY A 105 20.28 -8.64 -4.34
CA GLY A 105 20.99 -9.51 -3.41
C GLY A 105 20.14 -10.03 -2.24
N LEU A 106 19.14 -9.25 -1.83
CA LEU A 106 18.26 -9.62 -0.74
C LEU A 106 17.07 -10.48 -1.19
N TYR A 107 16.34 -10.04 -2.21
CA TYR A 107 15.06 -10.67 -2.59
C TYR A 107 15.23 -11.93 -3.44
N LEU A 108 16.21 -11.96 -4.35
CA LEU A 108 16.40 -13.08 -5.25
C LEU A 108 16.74 -14.41 -4.53
N PRO A 109 17.59 -14.43 -3.49
CA PRO A 109 17.86 -15.67 -2.74
C PRO A 109 16.67 -16.16 -1.89
N LEU A 110 15.78 -15.24 -1.48
CA LEU A 110 14.67 -15.57 -0.58
C LEU A 110 13.43 -16.04 -1.32
N LEU A 111 13.27 -15.64 -2.59
CA LEU A 111 12.04 -15.85 -3.35
C LEU A 111 12.31 -16.59 -4.65
N SER A 112 11.61 -17.69 -4.85
CA SER A 112 11.93 -18.72 -5.86
C SER A 112 11.60 -18.32 -7.30
N THR A 113 10.88 -17.23 -7.54
CA THR A 113 10.46 -16.80 -8.88
C THR A 113 10.62 -15.31 -9.08
N LEU A 114 10.82 -14.88 -10.33
CA LEU A 114 10.83 -13.47 -10.73
C LEU A 114 9.56 -12.75 -10.24
N TYR A 115 8.40 -13.37 -10.45
CA TYR A 115 7.11 -12.87 -10.03
C TYR A 115 7.08 -12.54 -8.53
N ARG A 116 7.41 -13.51 -7.67
CA ARG A 116 7.37 -13.31 -6.21
C ARG A 116 8.40 -12.31 -5.72
N ALA A 117 9.60 -12.34 -6.29
CA ALA A 117 10.65 -11.39 -5.92
C ALA A 117 10.25 -9.95 -6.28
N THR A 118 9.75 -9.74 -7.49
CA THR A 118 9.29 -8.42 -7.91
C THR A 118 8.05 -7.97 -7.13
N ALA A 119 7.09 -8.88 -6.90
CA ALA A 119 5.92 -8.57 -6.10
C ALA A 119 6.26 -8.12 -4.67
N ALA A 120 7.25 -8.77 -4.03
CA ALA A 120 7.72 -8.36 -2.72
C ALA A 120 8.37 -6.96 -2.76
N VAL A 121 9.19 -6.68 -3.75
CA VAL A 121 9.77 -5.34 -3.93
C VAL A 121 8.68 -4.28 -4.14
N TYR A 122 7.67 -4.56 -4.97
CA TYR A 122 6.52 -3.66 -5.13
C TYR A 122 5.79 -3.45 -3.79
N THR A 123 5.52 -4.52 -3.05
CA THR A 123 4.86 -4.44 -1.75
C THR A 123 5.62 -3.51 -0.80
N ASP A 124 6.92 -3.74 -0.66
CA ASP A 124 7.73 -3.05 0.33
C ASP A 124 8.02 -1.60 -0.06
N ALA A 125 8.40 -1.37 -1.32
CA ALA A 125 8.80 -0.04 -1.78
C ALA A 125 7.62 0.94 -1.97
N PHE A 126 6.43 0.43 -2.36
CA PHE A 126 5.32 1.31 -2.72
C PHE A 126 4.16 1.31 -1.72
N PHE A 127 4.10 0.35 -0.82
CA PHE A 127 3.00 0.23 0.14
C PHE A 127 3.48 0.15 1.58
N LEU A 128 4.22 -0.90 1.93
CA LEU A 128 4.57 -1.19 3.31
C LEU A 128 5.43 -0.09 3.94
N CYS A 129 6.55 0.26 3.31
CA CYS A 129 7.50 1.21 3.88
C CYS A 129 7.02 2.66 3.80
N PRO A 130 6.35 3.12 2.73
CA PRO A 130 5.67 4.40 2.74
C PRO A 130 4.60 4.51 3.83
N ALA A 131 3.79 3.46 4.06
CA ALA A 131 2.81 3.46 5.14
C ALA A 131 3.46 3.50 6.52
N ALA A 132 4.55 2.75 6.74
CA ALA A 132 5.32 2.77 7.99
C ALA A 132 5.89 4.17 8.27
N SER A 133 6.49 4.81 7.27
CA SER A 133 7.03 6.16 7.36
C SER A 133 5.94 7.19 7.67
N LEU A 134 4.81 7.12 6.94
CA LEU A 134 3.66 8.00 7.14
C LEU A 134 3.08 7.88 8.55
N VAL A 135 2.88 6.65 9.03
CA VAL A 135 2.36 6.38 10.38
C VAL A 135 3.27 6.98 11.44
N SER A 136 4.58 6.78 11.34
CA SER A 136 5.57 7.33 12.28
C SER A 136 5.55 8.85 12.25
N ALA A 137 5.64 9.47 11.08
CA ALA A 137 5.66 10.91 10.94
C ALA A 137 4.39 11.58 11.49
N LEU A 138 3.22 11.01 11.26
CA LEU A 138 1.97 11.55 11.78
C LEU A 138 1.85 11.34 13.30
N ALA A 139 2.26 10.19 13.83
CA ALA A 139 2.26 9.94 15.26
C ALA A 139 3.19 10.90 16.00
N ASP A 140 4.39 11.18 15.46
CA ASP A 140 5.34 12.14 16.01
C ASP A 140 4.77 13.57 16.05
N ASN A 141 3.89 13.90 15.12
CA ASN A 141 3.15 15.15 15.08
C ASN A 141 1.86 15.14 15.92
N GLY A 142 1.64 14.10 16.72
CA GLY A 142 0.55 14.04 17.68
C GLY A 142 -0.80 13.58 17.15
N TYR A 143 -0.85 13.00 15.96
CA TYR A 143 -2.07 12.42 15.41
C TYR A 143 -2.41 11.10 16.10
N ASN A 144 -3.70 10.84 16.26
CA ASN A 144 -4.18 9.55 16.73
C ASN A 144 -4.24 8.58 15.56
N ILE A 145 -3.32 7.64 15.53
CA ILE A 145 -3.15 6.71 14.40
C ILE A 145 -3.18 5.28 14.89
N TRP A 146 -3.82 4.42 14.10
CA TRP A 146 -3.84 2.98 14.28
C TRP A 146 -3.41 2.32 12.99
N ARG A 147 -2.57 1.27 13.09
CA ARG A 147 -2.05 0.56 11.93
C ARG A 147 -2.58 -0.87 11.89
N TYR A 148 -2.90 -1.35 10.68
CA TYR A 148 -3.19 -2.77 10.43
C TYR A 148 -2.30 -3.33 9.31
N TYR A 149 -2.20 -4.67 9.29
CA TYR A 149 -1.55 -5.44 8.26
C TYR A 149 -2.47 -6.60 7.89
N TYR A 150 -2.99 -6.60 6.67
CA TYR A 150 -3.95 -7.60 6.23
C TYR A 150 -3.24 -8.77 5.54
N ARG A 151 -3.57 -10.00 5.96
CA ARG A 151 -2.99 -11.25 5.47
C ARG A 151 -4.03 -12.28 5.01
N GLY A 152 -5.29 -11.92 4.94
CA GLY A 152 -6.37 -12.84 4.59
C GLY A 152 -6.25 -13.32 3.15
N VAL A 153 -6.07 -14.63 2.98
CA VAL A 153 -6.01 -15.29 1.67
C VAL A 153 -7.18 -16.26 1.58
N TYR A 154 -8.12 -16.00 0.67
CA TYR A 154 -9.36 -16.78 0.55
C TYR A 154 -9.55 -17.26 -0.88
N PRO A 155 -10.11 -18.49 -1.10
CA PRO A 155 -10.20 -19.10 -2.43
C PRO A 155 -10.98 -18.28 -3.46
N ASP A 156 -12.05 -17.60 -3.05
CA ASP A 156 -12.90 -16.77 -3.91
C ASP A 156 -12.26 -15.43 -4.29
N LEU A 157 -11.21 -15.02 -3.59
CA LEU A 157 -10.42 -13.82 -3.91
C LEU A 157 -9.17 -14.11 -4.73
N GLN A 158 -8.89 -15.36 -5.07
CA GLN A 158 -7.71 -15.70 -5.89
C GLN A 158 -8.02 -15.48 -7.37
N LEU A 159 -8.05 -14.18 -7.80
CA LEU A 159 -8.46 -13.76 -9.14
C LEU A 159 -7.44 -14.12 -10.23
N PHE A 160 -6.21 -14.40 -9.85
CA PHE A 160 -5.10 -14.81 -10.71
C PHE A 160 -4.19 -15.78 -9.94
N PRO A 161 -3.32 -16.55 -10.62
CA PRO A 161 -2.45 -17.52 -9.97
C PRO A 161 -1.56 -16.86 -8.90
N ASP A 162 -1.49 -17.50 -7.72
CA ASP A 162 -0.67 -17.06 -6.59
C ASP A 162 -0.96 -15.59 -6.16
N ALA A 163 -2.24 -15.17 -6.20
CA ALA A 163 -2.64 -13.80 -5.89
C ALA A 163 -2.35 -13.41 -4.43
N GLY A 164 -2.57 -14.32 -3.48
CA GLY A 164 -2.34 -14.03 -2.05
C GLY A 164 -3.29 -12.97 -1.48
N ALA A 165 -2.81 -12.20 -0.51
CA ALA A 165 -3.49 -11.00 -0.02
C ALA A 165 -3.02 -9.78 -0.84
N TYR A 166 -3.43 -9.76 -2.11
CA TYR A 166 -3.00 -8.77 -3.10
C TYR A 166 -3.66 -7.40 -2.90
N HIS A 167 -3.23 -6.41 -3.66
CA HIS A 167 -3.74 -5.04 -3.63
C HIS A 167 -5.27 -4.98 -3.76
N ALA A 168 -5.92 -4.35 -2.77
CA ALA A 168 -7.37 -4.18 -2.64
C ALA A 168 -8.16 -5.46 -2.29
N SER A 169 -7.51 -6.61 -2.00
CA SER A 169 -8.23 -7.83 -1.60
C SER A 169 -8.95 -7.71 -0.24
N ASP A 170 -8.53 -6.78 0.62
CA ASP A 170 -9.16 -6.43 1.90
C ASP A 170 -10.48 -5.67 1.72
N ILE A 171 -10.68 -4.95 0.60
CA ILE A 171 -11.89 -4.14 0.35
C ILE A 171 -13.15 -5.00 0.41
N ALA A 172 -13.11 -6.18 -0.22
CA ALA A 172 -14.26 -7.10 -0.21
C ALA A 172 -14.63 -7.57 1.19
N GLN A 173 -13.66 -7.63 2.11
CA GLN A 173 -13.88 -8.00 3.52
C GLN A 173 -14.49 -6.84 4.31
N VAL A 174 -13.95 -5.62 4.15
CA VAL A 174 -14.44 -4.41 4.83
C VAL A 174 -15.90 -4.12 4.46
N TRP A 175 -16.26 -4.31 3.19
CA TRP A 175 -17.63 -4.06 2.71
C TRP A 175 -18.56 -5.27 2.79
N GLY A 176 -18.04 -6.47 3.12
CA GLY A 176 -18.83 -7.70 3.14
C GLY A 176 -19.33 -8.12 1.76
N THR A 177 -18.64 -7.70 0.69
CA THR A 177 -19.06 -7.95 -0.70
C THR A 177 -18.42 -9.20 -1.31
N TYR A 178 -17.53 -9.87 -0.59
CA TYR A 178 -16.84 -11.09 -1.03
C TYR A 178 -17.77 -12.19 -1.54
N PRO A 179 -19.03 -12.40 -1.05
CA PRO A 179 -19.89 -13.43 -1.58
C PRO A 179 -20.26 -13.23 -3.05
N SER A 180 -20.12 -12.02 -3.60
CA SER A 180 -20.33 -11.78 -5.03
C SER A 180 -19.28 -12.48 -5.93
N LEU A 181 -18.17 -12.94 -5.34
CA LEU A 181 -17.08 -13.65 -6.00
C LEU A 181 -17.17 -15.17 -5.87
N ASN A 182 -18.26 -15.71 -5.29
CA ASN A 182 -18.50 -17.16 -5.15
C ASN A 182 -18.61 -17.92 -6.49
N THR A 183 -18.58 -17.25 -7.62
CA THR A 183 -18.43 -17.84 -8.95
C THR A 183 -17.03 -18.40 -9.19
N ILE A 184 -16.01 -17.93 -8.45
CA ILE A 184 -14.63 -18.41 -8.52
C ILE A 184 -14.46 -19.60 -7.60
N ALA A 185 -14.84 -19.46 -6.33
CA ALA A 185 -14.83 -20.49 -5.32
C ALA A 185 -15.83 -20.11 -4.20
N LEU A 186 -16.16 -21.05 -3.33
CA LEU A 186 -17.03 -20.76 -2.18
C LEU A 186 -16.24 -20.03 -1.09
N SER A 187 -16.90 -19.05 -0.48
CA SER A 187 -16.39 -18.34 0.70
C SER A 187 -16.23 -19.29 1.88
N THR A 188 -15.24 -19.05 2.73
CA THR A 188 -14.96 -19.87 3.91
C THR A 188 -15.58 -19.28 5.19
N VAL A 189 -15.65 -20.11 6.25
CA VAL A 189 -16.12 -19.66 7.58
C VAL A 189 -15.14 -18.63 8.16
N GLU A 190 -13.86 -18.84 7.98
CA GLU A 190 -12.79 -17.93 8.41
C GLU A 190 -12.93 -16.58 7.72
N GLN A 191 -13.13 -16.58 6.41
CA GLN A 191 -13.38 -15.38 5.63
C GLN A 191 -14.60 -14.60 6.16
N ALA A 192 -15.71 -15.29 6.41
CA ALA A 192 -16.90 -14.67 6.95
C ALA A 192 -16.66 -14.07 8.34
N ALA A 193 -15.84 -14.70 9.16
CA ALA A 193 -15.47 -14.21 10.49
C ALA A 193 -14.59 -12.95 10.39
N VAL A 194 -13.54 -12.97 9.58
CA VAL A 194 -12.67 -11.83 9.34
C VAL A 194 -13.44 -10.65 8.75
N SER A 195 -14.29 -10.91 7.75
CA SER A 195 -15.12 -9.86 7.16
C SER A 195 -16.02 -9.20 8.20
N ARG A 196 -16.70 -9.98 9.04
CA ARG A 196 -17.54 -9.45 10.11
C ARG A 196 -16.75 -8.63 11.12
N TYR A 197 -15.55 -9.11 11.48
CA TYR A 197 -14.63 -8.37 12.34
C TYR A 197 -14.28 -7.01 11.72
N MET A 198 -13.81 -6.98 10.45
CA MET A 198 -13.42 -5.76 9.77
C MET A 198 -14.59 -4.78 9.60
N GLN A 199 -15.76 -5.26 9.14
CA GLN A 199 -16.96 -4.43 9.02
C GLN A 199 -17.32 -3.76 10.36
N THR A 200 -17.34 -4.54 11.45
CA THR A 200 -17.66 -4.03 12.79
C THR A 200 -16.64 -3.00 13.24
N THR A 201 -15.37 -3.29 13.07
CA THR A 201 -14.26 -2.43 13.47
C THR A 201 -14.28 -1.09 12.73
N TRP A 202 -14.38 -1.11 11.41
CA TRP A 202 -14.43 0.12 10.60
C TRP A 202 -15.70 0.94 10.89
N ALA A 203 -16.84 0.27 11.03
CA ALA A 203 -18.11 0.95 11.39
C ALA A 203 -18.06 1.58 12.78
N ASN A 204 -17.48 0.92 13.77
CA ASN A 204 -17.33 1.48 15.12
C ASN A 204 -16.35 2.65 15.12
N PHE A 205 -15.22 2.54 14.43
CA PHE A 205 -14.28 3.64 14.29
C PHE A 205 -14.92 4.86 13.59
N ALA A 206 -15.73 4.66 12.56
CA ALA A 206 -16.43 5.75 11.88
C ALA A 206 -17.47 6.45 12.80
N LYS A 207 -18.07 5.73 13.76
CA LYS A 207 -19.02 6.29 14.72
C LYS A 207 -18.35 7.03 15.86
N ASP A 208 -17.24 6.49 16.36
CA ASP A 208 -16.42 7.10 17.41
C ASP A 208 -14.93 6.90 17.12
N PRO A 209 -14.35 7.79 16.29
CA PRO A 209 -12.93 7.66 15.92
C PRO A 209 -11.97 7.83 17.11
N THR A 210 -12.42 8.48 18.19
CA THR A 210 -11.57 8.72 19.37
C THR A 210 -11.41 7.48 20.23
N ALA A 211 -12.38 6.56 20.21
CA ALA A 211 -12.29 5.27 20.88
C ALA A 211 -11.31 4.30 20.21
N GLY A 212 -10.97 4.58 18.94
CA GLY A 212 -10.11 3.71 18.14
C GLY A 212 -10.80 2.44 17.64
N PRO A 213 -10.08 1.62 16.87
CA PRO A 213 -10.62 0.43 16.22
C PRO A 213 -10.59 -0.84 17.10
N GLY A 214 -10.14 -0.75 18.34
CA GLY A 214 -10.09 -1.89 19.28
C GLY A 214 -8.72 -2.54 19.44
N TRP A 215 -7.67 -1.96 18.87
CA TRP A 215 -6.25 -2.32 19.15
C TRP A 215 -5.47 -1.09 19.58
N PRO A 216 -4.24 -1.24 20.11
CA PRO A 216 -3.45 -0.11 20.58
C PRO A 216 -3.21 0.94 19.51
N GLN A 217 -3.28 2.20 19.91
CA GLN A 217 -2.84 3.32 19.07
C GLN A 217 -1.35 3.20 18.80
N TRP A 218 -0.91 3.63 17.62
CA TRP A 218 0.51 3.73 17.29
C TRP A 218 1.20 4.66 18.27
N PRO A 219 2.33 4.24 18.86
CA PRO A 219 2.98 5.02 19.90
C PRO A 219 3.43 6.37 19.33
N LYS A 220 3.11 7.42 20.07
CA LYS A 220 3.77 8.70 19.87
C LYS A 220 5.20 8.50 20.37
N VAL A 221 6.19 8.87 19.58
CA VAL A 221 7.56 8.96 20.05
C VAL A 221 7.63 10.15 21.02
N GLY A 222 7.14 9.92 22.21
CA GLY A 222 7.50 10.77 23.31
C GLY A 222 8.91 10.39 23.73
N ASN A 223 9.83 11.31 23.61
CA ASN A 223 11.17 11.30 24.16
C ASN A 223 11.32 10.44 25.43
N LEU A 224 11.29 9.12 25.30
CA LEU A 224 11.50 8.30 26.48
C LEU A 224 12.94 8.36 26.94
N LEU A 225 13.90 8.80 26.14
CA LEU A 225 15.31 8.99 26.53
C LEU A 225 16.14 9.89 25.60
N GLY A 226 15.57 10.64 24.65
CA GLY A 226 16.35 11.54 23.77
C GLY A 226 17.33 10.84 22.82
N LEU A 227 17.16 9.55 22.56
CA LEU A 227 18.08 8.74 21.75
C LEU A 227 17.56 8.51 20.31
N ASP A 228 16.31 8.85 20.05
CA ASP A 228 15.65 8.51 18.78
C ASP A 228 16.14 9.37 17.59
N SER A 229 16.78 10.51 17.88
CA SER A 229 17.39 11.36 16.85
C SER A 229 18.78 10.88 16.36
N LEU A 230 19.34 9.85 16.97
CA LEU A 230 20.67 9.32 16.61
C LEU A 230 20.61 8.04 15.76
N LEU A 231 19.46 7.40 15.69
CA LEU A 231 19.23 6.22 14.87
C LEU A 231 17.98 6.51 14.05
N ASP A 232 18.13 6.73 12.78
CA ASP A 232 17.07 6.91 11.76
C ASP A 232 16.17 5.64 11.63
N MET A 233 15.77 5.08 12.78
CA MET A 233 14.98 3.85 12.88
C MET A 233 13.50 4.23 12.99
N PRO A 234 12.64 3.66 12.16
CA PRO A 234 11.20 3.86 12.30
C PRO A 234 10.75 3.39 13.68
N THR A 235 9.92 4.21 14.32
CA THR A 235 9.33 3.89 15.62
C THR A 235 8.64 2.54 15.56
N THR A 236 9.06 1.60 16.39
CA THR A 236 8.39 0.30 16.47
C THR A 236 7.09 0.44 17.24
N GLY A 237 6.01 -0.03 16.66
CA GLY A 237 4.67 0.00 17.25
C GLY A 237 4.00 -1.36 17.19
N ILE A 238 2.82 -1.42 17.80
CA ILE A 238 1.94 -2.57 17.72
C ILE A 238 0.90 -2.30 16.64
N LEU A 239 0.65 -3.27 15.79
CA LEU A 239 -0.37 -3.22 14.76
C LEU A 239 -1.30 -4.43 14.80
N ALA A 240 -2.47 -4.32 14.18
CA ALA A 240 -3.39 -5.43 14.01
C ALA A 240 -3.02 -6.26 12.79
N ASP A 241 -2.56 -7.51 13.00
CA ASP A 241 -2.37 -8.51 11.93
C ASP A 241 -3.71 -9.23 11.72
N ILE A 242 -4.38 -8.95 10.63
CA ILE A 242 -5.74 -9.39 10.35
C ILE A 242 -5.73 -10.54 9.33
N GLY A 243 -6.35 -11.67 9.70
CA GLY A 243 -6.50 -12.83 8.81
C GLY A 243 -5.21 -13.63 8.58
N GLY A 244 -4.12 -13.30 9.29
CA GLY A 244 -2.85 -14.00 9.23
C GLY A 244 -2.76 -15.13 10.26
N GLN A 245 -2.09 -14.87 11.37
CA GLN A 245 -1.92 -15.85 12.45
C GLN A 245 -3.25 -16.28 13.10
N ASN A 246 -4.24 -15.38 13.12
CA ASN A 246 -5.61 -15.73 13.47
C ASN A 246 -6.48 -15.66 12.20
N PRO A 247 -6.81 -16.78 11.56
CA PRO A 247 -7.58 -16.80 10.32
C PRO A 247 -9.05 -16.38 10.49
N MET A 248 -9.52 -16.22 11.72
CA MET A 248 -10.91 -15.81 12.04
C MET A 248 -11.01 -14.38 12.59
N GLY A 249 -9.91 -13.63 12.66
CA GLY A 249 -9.90 -12.31 13.26
C GLY A 249 -8.55 -11.62 13.16
N MET A 250 -8.07 -11.12 14.30
CA MET A 250 -6.82 -10.36 14.40
C MET A 250 -5.96 -10.87 15.56
N VAL A 251 -4.66 -10.67 15.44
CA VAL A 251 -3.70 -10.70 16.55
C VAL A 251 -2.91 -9.39 16.57
N LEU A 252 -2.36 -9.05 17.73
CA LEU A 252 -1.41 -7.95 17.83
C LEU A 252 -0.03 -8.43 17.42
N ASN A 253 0.62 -7.69 16.53
CA ASN A 253 1.96 -8.00 16.06
C ASN A 253 2.88 -6.78 16.18
N SER A 254 4.19 -7.03 16.26
CA SER A 254 5.20 -5.97 16.27
C SER A 254 5.50 -5.51 14.85
N SER A 255 5.53 -4.21 14.64
CA SER A 255 5.97 -3.64 13.38
C SER A 255 7.46 -3.88 13.10
N ALA A 256 8.28 -4.12 14.13
CA ALA A 256 9.69 -4.40 13.95
C ALA A 256 9.96 -5.63 13.06
N GLU A 257 9.08 -6.63 13.10
CA GLU A 257 9.20 -7.81 12.24
C GLU A 257 8.71 -7.53 10.81
N ILE A 258 7.62 -6.76 10.69
CA ILE A 258 6.96 -6.48 9.40
C ILE A 258 7.76 -5.43 8.62
N ASP A 259 8.25 -4.39 9.29
CA ASP A 259 8.95 -3.26 8.69
C ASP A 259 10.48 -3.44 8.62
N ALA A 260 11.00 -4.64 8.94
CA ALA A 260 12.44 -4.91 9.02
C ALA A 260 13.22 -4.54 7.74
N ILE A 261 12.55 -4.54 6.59
CA ILE A 261 13.12 -4.18 5.29
C ILE A 261 13.16 -2.67 5.02
N CYS A 262 12.33 -1.89 5.71
CA CYS A 262 12.11 -0.49 5.38
C CYS A 262 13.35 0.43 5.51
N PRO A 263 14.32 0.19 6.40
CA PRO A 263 15.57 0.94 6.37
C PRO A 263 16.32 0.86 5.04
N LEU A 264 16.26 -0.27 4.34
CA LEU A 264 16.82 -0.40 2.99
C LEU A 264 16.05 0.44 1.97
N MET A 265 14.71 0.46 2.09
CA MET A 265 13.83 1.16 1.15
C MET A 265 13.77 2.67 1.38
N SER A 266 14.21 3.19 2.54
CA SER A 266 14.18 4.63 2.86
C SER A 266 15.03 5.49 1.90
N GLY A 267 16.03 4.90 1.23
CA GLY A 267 16.79 5.54 0.16
C GLY A 267 16.16 5.45 -1.24
N ALA A 268 15.04 4.75 -1.36
CA ALA A 268 14.29 4.64 -2.60
C ALA A 268 13.36 5.85 -2.74
N THR A 269 13.70 6.79 -3.61
CA THR A 269 12.69 7.77 -4.06
C THR A 269 11.63 6.98 -4.82
N SER A 270 10.40 6.96 -4.29
CA SER A 270 9.29 6.30 -4.96
C SER A 270 9.17 6.83 -6.40
N PRO A 271 9.10 5.97 -7.42
CA PRO A 271 8.81 6.39 -8.79
C PRO A 271 7.44 7.10 -8.91
N LEU A 272 6.58 6.89 -7.93
CA LEU A 272 5.26 7.53 -7.85
C LEU A 272 5.31 8.94 -7.22
N GLY A 273 6.49 9.41 -6.80
CA GLY A 273 6.64 10.76 -6.25
C GLY A 273 6.02 10.97 -4.87
N ILE A 274 5.68 9.88 -4.16
CA ILE A 274 5.17 9.88 -2.79
C ILE A 274 6.17 9.34 -1.80
#